data_f509b21af90a414f0e6432e4c314af7f
#
_entry.id   f509b21af90a414f0e6432e4c314af7f
#
_cell.length_a   1.000
_cell.length_b   1.000
_cell.length_c   1.000
_cell.angle_alpha   90.00
_cell.angle_beta   90.00
_cell.angle_gamma   90.00
#
_symmetry.space_group_name_H-M   'P 1'
#
loop_
_entity.id
_entity.type
_entity.pdbx_description
1 polymer ?
#
loop_
_entity_poly.entity_id
_entity_poly.type
_entity_poly.pdbx_seq_one_letter_code
_entity_poly.pdbx_strand_id
1 'polypeptide(L)'
;HSYSSAASDVYKRQDIQSIYNLYLKNSNKLENPFNTKLIDNKILSDLLEIIRLSKILNIKLDLNYDKIDNFNEKKKLDFKILELFQKIDSLGNFTNINWFNSLNKFSLIVFLKELIDIWNYRAMLTLETKFNICPPLGNPFKNLSFNIRNIHSFNFNVIKKNIINVMDELINKGINNEYKSLGASYILCSLTLVNNDAAEALPHLYWSVNNN
;
A
#
# COMPACT_ATOMS: atom_id res chain seq x y z
N HIS A 1 -36.23 18.75 40.60
CA HIS A 1 -35.19 17.76 40.29
C HIS A 1 -35.03 17.67 38.79
N SER A 2 -34.05 18.35 38.29
CA SER A 2 -33.61 18.20 36.93
C SER A 2 -32.87 16.86 36.79
N TYR A 3 -33.49 15.90 36.17
CA TYR A 3 -32.78 14.71 35.71
C TYR A 3 -31.89 15.14 34.54
N SER A 4 -30.61 15.23 34.82
CA SER A 4 -29.56 15.39 33.83
C SER A 4 -29.71 14.31 32.77
N SER A 5 -29.75 14.69 31.49
CA SER A 5 -29.83 13.82 30.33
C SER A 5 -28.50 13.10 30.08
N ALA A 6 -28.06 12.32 31.06
CA ALA A 6 -26.90 11.44 30.94
C ALA A 6 -27.17 10.18 30.10
N ALA A 7 -28.34 10.10 29.47
CA ALA A 7 -28.75 8.92 28.65
C ALA A 7 -28.31 8.97 27.21
N SER A 8 -27.56 10.00 26.76
CA SER A 8 -27.11 10.10 25.37
C SER A 8 -25.72 9.54 25.08
N ASP A 9 -24.95 9.19 26.10
CA ASP A 9 -23.60 8.64 25.92
C ASP A 9 -23.59 7.12 26.08
N VAL A 10 -24.45 6.45 25.33
CA VAL A 10 -24.35 4.99 25.19
C VAL A 10 -23.16 4.68 24.28
N TYR A 11 -22.02 4.36 24.89
CA TYR A 11 -20.87 3.81 24.16
C TYR A 11 -21.23 2.46 23.55
N LYS A 12 -21.43 2.41 22.25
CA LYS A 12 -21.62 1.15 21.54
C LYS A 12 -20.22 0.63 21.18
N ARG A 13 -19.81 -0.43 21.86
CA ARG A 13 -18.59 -1.16 21.48
C ARG A 13 -18.84 -1.85 20.15
N GLN A 14 -18.00 -1.53 19.16
CA GLN A 14 -17.92 -2.27 17.93
C GLN A 14 -16.56 -2.95 17.88
N ASP A 15 -16.54 -4.21 17.45
CA ASP A 15 -15.26 -4.88 17.23
C ASP A 15 -14.61 -4.40 15.91
N ILE A 16 -13.29 -4.52 15.86
CA ILE A 16 -12.48 -4.09 14.72
C ILE A 16 -12.93 -4.80 13.44
N GLN A 17 -13.34 -6.05 13.54
CA GLN A 17 -13.82 -6.84 12.40
C GLN A 17 -15.12 -6.27 11.83
N SER A 18 -16.06 -5.87 12.70
CA SER A 18 -17.34 -5.28 12.26
C SER A 18 -17.14 -3.94 11.56
N ILE A 19 -16.27 -3.06 12.09
CA ILE A 19 -15.95 -1.77 11.46
C ILE A 19 -15.20 -2.00 10.14
N TYR A 20 -14.27 -2.94 10.12
CA TYR A 20 -13.53 -3.28 8.92
C TYR A 20 -14.45 -3.86 7.82
N ASN A 21 -15.36 -4.77 8.16
CA ASN A 21 -16.34 -5.30 7.23
C ASN A 21 -17.30 -4.20 6.72
N LEU A 22 -17.66 -3.25 7.57
CA LEU A 22 -18.46 -2.09 7.19
C LEU A 22 -17.71 -1.19 6.20
N TYR A 23 -16.43 -0.92 6.46
CA TYR A 23 -15.54 -0.20 5.54
C TYR A 23 -15.45 -0.90 4.18
N LEU A 24 -15.32 -2.23 4.21
CA LEU A 24 -15.27 -3.03 3.01
C LEU A 24 -16.60 -3.00 2.22
N LYS A 25 -17.75 -2.91 2.86
CA LYS A 25 -19.07 -2.91 2.20
C LYS A 25 -19.47 -1.55 1.60
N ASN A 26 -19.10 -0.44 2.21
CA ASN A 26 -19.59 0.90 1.87
C ASN A 26 -18.52 1.75 1.18
N SER A 27 -18.64 1.92 -0.15
CA SER A 27 -17.58 2.47 -1.02
C SER A 27 -17.21 3.92 -0.78
N ASN A 28 -18.10 4.79 -0.27
CA ASN A 28 -17.88 6.24 -0.25
C ASN A 28 -18.35 6.94 1.03
N LYS A 29 -19.08 6.27 1.91
CA LYS A 29 -19.57 6.84 3.16
C LYS A 29 -19.58 5.74 4.20
N LEU A 30 -18.62 5.78 5.09
CA LEU A 30 -18.63 4.90 6.25
C LEU A 30 -19.65 5.47 7.25
N GLU A 31 -20.86 4.94 7.22
CA GLU A 31 -21.94 5.33 8.13
C GLU A 31 -22.01 4.33 9.28
N ASN A 32 -22.17 4.86 10.48
CA ASN A 32 -22.40 4.03 11.65
C ASN A 32 -23.78 3.35 11.52
N PRO A 33 -23.87 2.01 11.54
CA PRO A 33 -25.13 1.29 11.30
C PRO A 33 -26.20 1.54 12.36
N PHE A 34 -25.87 2.14 13.49
CA PHE A 34 -26.80 2.39 14.58
C PHE A 34 -27.40 3.80 14.57
N ASN A 35 -26.70 4.79 14.03
CA ASN A 35 -27.14 6.18 14.06
C ASN A 35 -27.00 6.91 12.72
N THR A 36 -26.62 6.19 11.66
CA THR A 36 -26.42 6.71 10.30
C THR A 36 -25.46 7.91 10.15
N LYS A 37 -24.76 8.27 11.24
CA LYS A 37 -23.74 9.32 11.20
C LYS A 37 -22.51 8.82 10.47
N LEU A 38 -21.90 9.70 9.71
CA LEU A 38 -20.61 9.42 9.04
C LEU A 38 -19.54 9.13 10.12
N ILE A 39 -18.80 8.07 9.92
CA ILE A 39 -17.63 7.73 10.72
C ILE A 39 -16.48 8.63 10.25
N ASP A 40 -15.79 9.27 11.19
CA ASP A 40 -14.67 10.15 10.92
C ASP A 40 -13.55 9.40 10.19
N ASN A 41 -12.95 10.06 9.21
CA ASN A 41 -11.78 9.54 8.49
C ASN A 41 -10.61 9.21 9.42
N LYS A 42 -10.52 9.89 10.57
CA LYS A 42 -9.54 9.58 11.60
C LYS A 42 -9.73 8.17 12.16
N ILE A 43 -10.97 7.77 12.46
CA ILE A 43 -11.29 6.42 12.94
C ILE A 43 -10.90 5.36 11.91
N LEU A 44 -11.08 5.67 10.63
CA LEU A 44 -10.67 4.79 9.56
C LEU A 44 -9.13 4.65 9.48
N SER A 45 -8.43 5.77 9.59
CA SER A 45 -6.96 5.79 9.67
C SER A 45 -6.44 4.96 10.86
N ASP A 46 -7.03 5.16 12.04
CA ASP A 46 -6.68 4.42 13.24
C ASP A 46 -6.98 2.92 13.11
N LEU A 47 -8.10 2.55 12.48
CA LEU A 47 -8.44 1.16 12.18
C LEU A 47 -7.39 0.49 11.29
N LEU A 48 -6.99 1.14 10.22
CA LEU A 48 -5.98 0.63 9.29
C LEU A 48 -4.62 0.50 9.99
N GLU A 49 -4.28 1.45 10.87
CA GLU A 49 -3.05 1.39 11.66
C GLU A 49 -3.08 0.25 12.69
N ILE A 50 -4.21 0.00 13.36
CA ILE A 50 -4.36 -1.15 14.27
C ILE A 50 -4.18 -2.46 13.52
N ILE A 51 -4.76 -2.58 12.31
CA ILE A 51 -4.59 -3.78 11.48
C ILE A 51 -3.13 -3.96 11.07
N ARG A 52 -2.43 -2.87 10.75
CA ARG A 52 -1.00 -2.87 10.45
C ARG A 52 -0.18 -3.36 11.64
N LEU A 53 -0.38 -2.75 12.80
CA LEU A 53 0.35 -3.09 14.01
C LEU A 53 0.08 -4.52 14.49
N SER A 54 -1.15 -5.00 14.36
CA SER A 54 -1.50 -6.38 14.74
C SER A 54 -0.71 -7.42 13.93
N LYS A 55 -0.48 -7.14 12.65
CA LYS A 55 0.35 -8.03 11.80
C LYS A 55 1.82 -7.98 12.18
N ILE A 56 2.37 -6.80 12.48
CA ILE A 56 3.75 -6.65 12.95
C ILE A 56 3.97 -7.40 14.27
N LEU A 57 3.00 -7.32 15.17
CA LEU A 57 3.05 -7.94 16.49
C LEU A 57 2.61 -9.42 16.47
N ASN A 58 2.30 -10.00 15.31
CA ASN A 58 1.75 -11.35 15.16
C ASN A 58 0.46 -11.60 15.98
N ILE A 59 -0.33 -10.55 16.20
CA ILE A 59 -1.64 -10.68 16.85
C ILE A 59 -2.64 -11.12 15.78
N LYS A 60 -3.23 -12.31 15.95
CA LYS A 60 -4.28 -12.78 15.04
C LYS A 60 -5.53 -11.95 15.21
N LEU A 61 -5.84 -11.12 14.24
CA LEU A 61 -7.18 -10.55 14.06
C LEU A 61 -7.96 -11.50 13.14
N ASP A 62 -9.10 -11.97 13.61
CA ASP A 62 -9.99 -12.83 12.81
C ASP A 62 -10.77 -11.94 11.81
N LEU A 63 -10.07 -11.53 10.77
CA LEU A 63 -10.64 -10.75 9.68
C LEU A 63 -11.06 -11.74 8.60
N ASN A 64 -12.38 -11.95 8.45
CA ASN A 64 -12.93 -12.83 7.40
C ASN A 64 -12.68 -12.23 6.01
N TYR A 65 -11.58 -12.64 5.39
CA TYR A 65 -11.20 -12.26 4.02
C TYR A 65 -12.07 -12.93 2.93
N ASP A 66 -12.79 -14.01 3.26
CA ASP A 66 -13.48 -14.87 2.28
C ASP A 66 -14.77 -14.25 1.68
N LYS A 67 -15.20 -13.06 2.13
CA LYS A 67 -16.37 -12.37 1.57
C LYS A 67 -16.04 -11.30 0.54
N ILE A 68 -14.82 -11.32 -0.01
CA ILE A 68 -14.31 -10.26 -0.89
C ILE A 68 -14.83 -10.36 -2.34
N ASP A 69 -15.53 -11.42 -2.70
CA ASP A 69 -15.91 -11.70 -4.08
C ASP A 69 -16.83 -10.67 -4.78
N ASN A 70 -17.39 -9.72 -4.01
CA ASN A 70 -18.30 -8.70 -4.54
C ASN A 70 -17.76 -7.27 -4.46
N PHE A 71 -16.43 -7.07 -4.34
CA PHE A 71 -15.88 -5.73 -4.26
C PHE A 71 -15.70 -5.06 -5.61
N ASN A 72 -16.09 -3.77 -5.66
CA ASN A 72 -15.73 -2.86 -6.74
C ASN A 72 -14.19 -2.90 -6.95
N GLU A 73 -13.74 -2.95 -8.20
CA GLU A 73 -12.32 -2.99 -8.63
C GLU A 73 -11.42 -1.99 -7.88
N LYS A 74 -11.94 -0.79 -7.59
CA LYS A 74 -11.22 0.23 -6.82
C LYS A 74 -10.86 -0.25 -5.42
N LYS A 75 -11.80 -0.90 -4.72
CA LYS A 75 -11.56 -1.42 -3.36
C LYS A 75 -10.57 -2.57 -3.35
N LYS A 76 -10.62 -3.44 -4.36
CA LYS A 76 -9.62 -4.51 -4.51
C LYS A 76 -8.21 -3.92 -4.63
N LEU A 77 -8.06 -2.83 -5.37
CA LEU A 77 -6.78 -2.13 -5.49
C LEU A 77 -6.34 -1.49 -4.17
N ASP A 78 -7.23 -0.79 -3.48
CA ASP A 78 -6.91 -0.14 -2.20
C ASP A 78 -6.52 -1.19 -1.14
N PHE A 79 -7.20 -2.33 -1.12
CA PHE A 79 -6.87 -3.45 -0.27
C PHE A 79 -5.50 -4.04 -0.59
N LYS A 80 -5.22 -4.25 -1.88
CA LYS A 80 -3.93 -4.77 -2.32
C LYS A 80 -2.78 -3.85 -1.95
N ILE A 81 -2.96 -2.53 -2.04
CA ILE A 81 -1.96 -1.55 -1.61
C ILE A 81 -1.69 -1.70 -0.10
N LEU A 82 -2.75 -1.83 0.70
CA LEU A 82 -2.60 -2.02 2.15
C LEU A 82 -1.78 -3.28 2.46
N GLU A 83 -2.09 -4.40 1.82
CA GLU A 83 -1.32 -5.65 1.97
C GLU A 83 0.16 -5.48 1.61
N LEU A 84 0.43 -4.79 0.50
CA LEU A 84 1.81 -4.55 0.05
C LEU A 84 2.59 -3.70 1.07
N PHE A 85 2.02 -2.61 1.57
CA PHE A 85 2.68 -1.77 2.57
C PHE A 85 2.88 -2.50 3.89
N GLN A 86 1.91 -3.29 4.34
CA GLN A 86 2.07 -4.17 5.50
C GLN A 86 3.19 -5.20 5.30
N LYS A 87 3.31 -5.75 4.08
CA LYS A 87 4.38 -6.67 3.76
C LYS A 87 5.75 -5.97 3.78
N ILE A 88 5.85 -4.75 3.23
CA ILE A 88 7.07 -3.93 3.29
C ILE A 88 7.47 -3.68 4.76
N ASP A 89 6.52 -3.29 5.62
CA ASP A 89 6.77 -3.09 7.04
C ASP A 89 7.24 -4.39 7.74
N SER A 90 6.63 -5.52 7.40
CA SER A 90 7.03 -6.83 7.96
C SER A 90 8.45 -7.27 7.55
N LEU A 91 9.02 -6.67 6.52
CA LEU A 91 10.40 -6.87 6.06
C LEU A 91 11.41 -5.93 6.75
N GLY A 92 10.99 -5.22 7.80
CA GLY A 92 11.84 -4.37 8.62
C GLY A 92 11.85 -2.89 8.22
N ASN A 93 10.90 -2.45 7.38
CA ASN A 93 10.76 -1.05 7.02
C ASN A 93 9.64 -0.40 7.84
N PHE A 94 9.68 0.93 7.91
CA PHE A 94 8.61 1.75 8.47
C PHE A 94 8.03 2.62 7.37
N THR A 95 6.72 2.44 7.05
CA THR A 95 6.09 3.14 5.93
C THR A 95 4.74 3.73 6.27
N ASN A 96 4.30 4.68 5.43
CA ASN A 96 2.96 5.23 5.46
C ASN A 96 2.28 5.03 4.10
N ILE A 97 1.16 4.33 4.09
CA ILE A 97 0.37 4.05 2.88
C ILE A 97 -0.04 5.34 2.12
N ASN A 98 -0.18 6.46 2.85
CA ASN A 98 -0.54 7.74 2.25
C ASN A 98 0.53 8.28 1.30
N TRP A 99 1.80 7.90 1.46
CA TRP A 99 2.85 8.29 0.51
C TRP A 99 2.54 7.82 -0.91
N PHE A 100 1.94 6.64 -1.05
CA PHE A 100 1.53 6.10 -2.35
C PHE A 100 0.12 6.56 -2.75
N ASN A 101 -0.83 6.60 -1.82
CA ASN A 101 -2.21 6.94 -2.12
C ASN A 101 -2.42 8.41 -2.49
N SER A 102 -1.54 9.32 -2.06
CA SER A 102 -1.55 10.73 -2.43
C SER A 102 -1.03 11.00 -3.85
N LEU A 103 -0.39 10.01 -4.50
CA LEU A 103 0.19 10.21 -5.83
C LEU A 103 -0.91 10.42 -6.88
N ASN A 104 -0.79 11.49 -7.64
CA ASN A 104 -1.63 11.74 -8.82
C ASN A 104 -1.10 10.94 -10.04
N LYS A 105 -1.79 11.04 -11.18
CA LYS A 105 -1.40 10.33 -12.41
C LYS A 105 0.04 10.62 -12.84
N PHE A 106 0.45 11.88 -12.77
CA PHE A 106 1.81 12.28 -13.17
C PHE A 106 2.85 11.66 -12.23
N SER A 107 2.66 11.81 -10.92
CA SER A 107 3.58 11.24 -9.92
C SER A 107 3.66 9.71 -9.99
N LEU A 108 2.55 9.01 -10.31
CA LEU A 108 2.58 7.56 -10.55
C LEU A 108 3.42 7.19 -11.78
N ILE A 109 3.35 7.98 -12.83
CA ILE A 109 4.16 7.77 -14.04
C ILE A 109 5.64 7.99 -13.72
N VAL A 110 5.96 9.04 -12.99
CA VAL A 110 7.34 9.31 -12.55
C VAL A 110 7.82 8.18 -11.65
N PHE A 111 7.02 7.78 -10.65
CA PHE A 111 7.35 6.65 -9.76
C PHE A 111 7.73 5.38 -10.54
N LEU A 112 6.93 5.00 -11.53
CA LEU A 112 7.22 3.80 -12.33
C LEU A 112 8.50 3.97 -13.15
N LYS A 113 8.73 5.15 -13.73
CA LYS A 113 9.96 5.43 -14.50
C LYS A 113 11.19 5.39 -13.60
N GLU A 114 11.14 5.99 -12.42
CA GLU A 114 12.22 5.95 -11.44
C GLU A 114 12.51 4.52 -10.98
N LEU A 115 11.47 3.72 -10.72
CA LEU A 115 11.62 2.32 -10.33
C LEU A 115 12.30 1.48 -11.43
N ILE A 116 11.93 1.72 -12.69
CA ILE A 116 12.58 1.07 -13.85
C ILE A 116 14.04 1.49 -13.96
N ASP A 117 14.32 2.76 -13.79
CA ASP A 117 15.67 3.32 -13.86
C ASP A 117 16.58 2.80 -12.74
N ILE A 118 16.08 2.80 -11.50
CA ILE A 118 16.78 2.18 -10.36
C ILE A 118 17.07 0.71 -10.63
N TRP A 119 16.09 -0.05 -11.09
CA TRP A 119 16.23 -1.49 -11.36
C TRP A 119 17.25 -1.79 -12.45
N ASN A 120 17.27 -0.99 -13.49
CA ASN A 120 18.11 -1.27 -14.66
C ASN A 120 19.52 -0.69 -14.55
N TYR A 121 19.67 0.44 -13.85
CA TYR A 121 20.90 1.22 -13.88
C TYR A 121 21.41 1.59 -12.49
N ARG A 122 20.69 2.38 -11.71
CA ARG A 122 21.25 2.99 -10.48
C ARG A 122 21.58 1.96 -9.39
N ALA A 123 20.81 0.90 -9.25
CA ALA A 123 21.09 -0.13 -8.25
C ALA A 123 22.23 -1.10 -8.65
N MET A 124 22.77 -1.00 -9.87
CA MET A 124 23.86 -1.83 -10.39
C MET A 124 23.66 -3.33 -10.14
N LEU A 125 22.42 -3.81 -10.26
CA LEU A 125 22.06 -5.18 -9.95
C LEU A 125 22.69 -6.18 -10.92
N THR A 126 23.34 -7.22 -10.37
CA THR A 126 23.76 -8.37 -11.18
C THR A 126 22.55 -9.14 -11.70
N LEU A 127 22.72 -9.90 -12.77
CA LEU A 127 21.65 -10.78 -13.27
C LEU A 127 21.20 -11.78 -12.23
N GLU A 128 22.12 -12.35 -11.46
CA GLU A 128 21.81 -13.27 -10.36
C GLU A 128 20.93 -12.61 -9.29
N THR A 129 21.28 -11.40 -8.85
CA THR A 129 20.47 -10.65 -7.88
C THR A 129 19.08 -10.37 -8.43
N LYS A 130 18.96 -9.98 -9.70
CA LYS A 130 17.66 -9.77 -10.35
C LYS A 130 16.81 -11.04 -10.38
N PHE A 131 17.40 -12.20 -10.68
CA PHE A 131 16.73 -13.49 -10.66
C PHE A 131 16.28 -13.88 -9.23
N ASN A 132 17.11 -13.59 -8.24
CA ASN A 132 16.79 -13.91 -6.85
C ASN A 132 15.68 -13.02 -6.27
N ILE A 133 15.58 -11.74 -6.70
CA ILE A 133 14.49 -10.85 -6.30
C ILE A 133 13.19 -11.17 -7.06
N CYS A 134 13.28 -11.44 -8.36
CA CYS A 134 12.11 -11.65 -9.20
C CYS A 134 12.26 -12.88 -10.12
N PRO A 135 12.24 -14.11 -9.57
CA PRO A 135 12.30 -15.32 -10.38
C PRO A 135 11.07 -15.46 -11.29
N PRO A 136 11.16 -16.21 -12.41
CA PRO A 136 12.35 -16.84 -12.96
C PRO A 136 13.14 -15.94 -13.91
N LEU A 137 12.66 -14.75 -14.28
CA LEU A 137 13.23 -13.94 -15.38
C LEU A 137 14.01 -12.71 -14.91
N GLY A 138 14.01 -12.39 -13.61
CA GLY A 138 14.66 -11.18 -13.10
C GLY A 138 14.06 -9.88 -13.65
N ASN A 139 12.78 -9.90 -14.06
CA ASN A 139 12.11 -8.74 -14.64
C ASN A 139 10.70 -8.55 -14.06
N PRO A 140 10.52 -7.63 -13.10
CA PRO A 140 9.22 -7.34 -12.51
C PRO A 140 8.27 -6.59 -13.45
N PHE A 141 8.80 -6.02 -14.55
CA PHE A 141 8.03 -5.18 -15.49
C PHE A 141 7.46 -5.96 -16.68
N LYS A 142 7.72 -7.26 -16.78
CA LYS A 142 7.33 -8.10 -17.92
C LYS A 142 5.82 -8.13 -18.20
N ASN A 143 5.00 -7.96 -17.16
CA ASN A 143 3.55 -8.06 -17.23
C ASN A 143 2.86 -6.69 -17.32
N LEU A 144 3.59 -5.61 -17.63
CA LEU A 144 2.97 -4.32 -17.91
C LEU A 144 2.04 -4.41 -19.12
N SER A 145 0.79 -3.96 -18.96
CA SER A 145 -0.22 -3.99 -20.03
C SER A 145 -0.03 -2.89 -21.08
N PHE A 146 1.02 -2.08 -20.97
CA PHE A 146 1.32 -0.96 -21.86
C PHE A 146 2.83 -0.78 -22.04
N ASN A 147 3.19 -0.11 -23.15
CA ASN A 147 4.55 0.34 -23.35
C ASN A 147 4.78 1.65 -22.56
N ILE A 148 5.92 1.75 -21.86
CA ILE A 148 6.29 2.94 -21.07
C ILE A 148 6.32 4.22 -21.92
N ARG A 149 6.65 4.13 -23.21
CA ARG A 149 6.62 5.29 -24.11
C ARG A 149 5.23 5.91 -24.26
N ASN A 150 4.18 5.09 -24.18
CA ASN A 150 2.78 5.50 -24.36
C ASN A 150 2.00 5.58 -23.04
N ILE A 151 2.67 5.53 -21.89
CA ILE A 151 2.02 5.47 -20.57
C ILE A 151 1.05 6.63 -20.33
N HIS A 152 1.32 7.81 -20.89
CA HIS A 152 0.50 9.00 -20.72
C HIS A 152 -0.92 8.86 -21.31
N SER A 153 -1.12 7.98 -22.31
CA SER A 153 -2.42 7.73 -22.94
C SER A 153 -3.37 6.90 -22.07
N PHE A 154 -2.85 6.18 -21.08
CA PHE A 154 -3.65 5.31 -20.22
C PHE A 154 -4.29 6.08 -19.07
N ASN A 155 -5.43 5.61 -18.58
CA ASN A 155 -6.10 6.21 -17.45
C ASN A 155 -5.38 5.88 -16.12
N PHE A 156 -5.68 6.70 -15.09
CA PHE A 156 -5.09 6.58 -13.77
C PHE A 156 -5.20 5.15 -13.17
N ASN A 157 -6.38 4.52 -13.27
CA ASN A 157 -6.61 3.22 -12.66
C ASN A 157 -5.81 2.10 -13.34
N VAL A 158 -5.65 2.16 -14.67
CA VAL A 158 -4.82 1.18 -15.40
C VAL A 158 -3.35 1.33 -14.99
N ILE A 159 -2.84 2.57 -14.91
CA ILE A 159 -1.47 2.82 -14.48
C ILE A 159 -1.27 2.34 -13.04
N LYS A 160 -2.15 2.73 -12.13
CA LYS A 160 -2.10 2.35 -10.70
C LYS A 160 -2.11 0.82 -10.54
N LYS A 161 -3.00 0.11 -11.24
CA LYS A 161 -3.08 -1.36 -11.23
C LYS A 161 -1.78 -2.03 -11.68
N ASN A 162 -1.19 -1.55 -12.76
CA ASN A 162 0.07 -2.10 -13.26
C ASN A 162 1.23 -1.87 -12.27
N ILE A 163 1.31 -0.68 -11.66
CA ILE A 163 2.31 -0.38 -10.63
C ILE A 163 2.16 -1.31 -9.42
N ILE A 164 0.94 -1.52 -8.95
CA ILE A 164 0.65 -2.44 -7.83
C ILE A 164 1.12 -3.85 -8.16
N ASN A 165 0.91 -4.33 -9.39
CA ASN A 165 1.39 -5.64 -9.82
C ASN A 165 2.93 -5.71 -9.83
N VAL A 166 3.61 -4.65 -10.29
CA VAL A 166 5.08 -4.56 -10.23
C VAL A 166 5.58 -4.60 -8.78
N MET A 167 4.94 -3.84 -7.88
CA MET A 167 5.27 -3.86 -6.46
C MET A 167 5.09 -5.26 -5.86
N ASP A 168 3.99 -5.94 -6.21
CA ASP A 168 3.72 -7.32 -5.76
C ASP A 168 4.80 -8.31 -6.22
N GLU A 169 5.24 -8.20 -7.48
CA GLU A 169 6.35 -9.01 -8.01
C GLU A 169 7.63 -8.80 -7.20
N LEU A 170 7.99 -7.56 -6.88
CA LEU A 170 9.22 -7.23 -6.15
C LEU A 170 9.21 -7.67 -4.69
N ILE A 171 8.04 -7.61 -4.02
CA ILE A 171 7.93 -7.87 -2.58
C ILE A 171 7.71 -9.35 -2.29
N ASN A 172 6.99 -10.07 -3.16
CA ASN A 172 6.53 -11.41 -2.84
C ASN A 172 7.31 -12.53 -3.53
N LYS A 173 7.96 -12.26 -4.68
CA LYS A 173 8.63 -13.31 -5.47
C LYS A 173 10.05 -13.64 -5.03
N GLY A 174 10.72 -12.77 -4.27
CA GLY A 174 12.08 -13.03 -3.80
C GLY A 174 12.22 -14.42 -3.15
N ILE A 175 13.32 -15.11 -3.47
CA ILE A 175 13.57 -16.48 -3.02
C ILE A 175 13.65 -16.63 -1.49
N ASN A 176 13.95 -15.54 -0.78
CA ASN A 176 13.97 -15.45 0.68
C ASN A 176 13.61 -14.03 1.14
N ASN A 177 13.54 -13.81 2.46
CA ASN A 177 13.16 -12.50 3.02
C ASN A 177 14.19 -11.40 2.72
N GLU A 178 15.45 -11.73 2.56
CA GLU A 178 16.51 -10.78 2.22
C GLU A 178 16.26 -10.17 0.83
N TYR A 179 16.00 -10.99 -0.18
CA TYR A 179 15.70 -10.50 -1.54
C TYR A 179 14.34 -9.82 -1.64
N LYS A 180 13.36 -10.21 -0.81
CA LYS A 180 12.09 -9.48 -0.69
C LYS A 180 12.30 -8.10 -0.07
N SER A 181 13.16 -8.00 0.96
CA SER A 181 13.53 -6.73 1.58
C SER A 181 14.26 -5.80 0.60
N LEU A 182 15.15 -6.35 -0.24
CA LEU A 182 15.79 -5.61 -1.32
C LEU A 182 14.76 -5.06 -2.32
N GLY A 183 13.82 -5.88 -2.75
CA GLY A 183 12.71 -5.45 -3.62
C GLY A 183 11.88 -4.32 -2.99
N ALA A 184 11.58 -4.44 -1.69
CA ALA A 184 10.89 -3.40 -0.92
C ALA A 184 11.70 -2.09 -0.89
N SER A 185 13.02 -2.17 -0.68
CA SER A 185 13.90 -1.00 -0.65
C SER A 185 13.88 -0.23 -1.98
N TYR A 186 13.84 -0.90 -3.13
CA TYR A 186 13.77 -0.20 -4.43
C TYR A 186 12.43 0.49 -4.66
N ILE A 187 11.33 -0.08 -4.17
CA ILE A 187 10.03 0.57 -4.16
C ILE A 187 10.08 1.85 -3.31
N LEU A 188 10.65 1.76 -2.11
CA LEU A 188 10.77 2.90 -1.20
C LEU A 188 11.72 3.97 -1.75
N CYS A 189 12.86 3.59 -2.34
CA CYS A 189 13.73 4.52 -3.06
C CYS A 189 12.95 5.33 -4.11
N SER A 190 12.18 4.63 -4.96
CA SER A 190 11.38 5.31 -6.00
C SER A 190 10.30 6.20 -5.40
N LEU A 191 9.74 5.81 -4.24
CA LEU A 191 8.71 6.58 -3.56
C LEU A 191 9.26 7.87 -2.97
N THR A 192 10.49 7.86 -2.43
CA THR A 192 11.16 9.07 -1.92
C THR A 192 11.43 10.11 -3.01
N LEU A 193 11.55 9.69 -4.28
CA LEU A 193 11.78 10.61 -5.40
C LEU A 193 10.50 11.34 -5.86
N VAL A 194 9.31 10.87 -5.45
CA VAL A 194 8.02 11.42 -5.90
C VAL A 194 7.13 11.91 -4.77
N ASN A 195 7.51 11.68 -3.51
CA ASN A 195 6.76 12.08 -2.33
C ASN A 195 7.70 12.65 -1.26
N ASN A 196 7.49 13.91 -0.88
CA ASN A 196 8.36 14.62 0.06
C ASN A 196 8.30 14.02 1.47
N ASP A 197 7.11 13.61 1.95
CA ASP A 197 6.97 13.01 3.28
C ASP A 197 7.75 11.68 3.36
N ALA A 198 7.78 10.91 2.26
CA ALA A 198 8.59 9.70 2.17
C ALA A 198 10.09 10.03 2.16
N ALA A 199 10.50 11.09 1.45
CA ALA A 199 11.90 11.52 1.42
C ALA A 199 12.39 12.00 2.81
N GLU A 200 11.56 12.74 3.53
CA GLU A 200 11.85 13.19 4.89
C GLU A 200 11.91 12.03 5.89
N ALA A 201 11.03 11.06 5.77
CA ALA A 201 10.99 9.89 6.64
C ALA A 201 12.11 8.88 6.36
N LEU A 202 12.58 8.78 5.11
CA LEU A 202 13.58 7.81 4.65
C LEU A 202 14.76 8.50 3.94
N PRO A 203 15.45 9.45 4.58
CA PRO A 203 16.47 10.26 3.93
C PRO A 203 17.63 9.43 3.39
N HIS A 204 18.01 8.35 4.06
CA HIS A 204 19.06 7.44 3.60
C HIS A 204 18.75 6.77 2.26
N LEU A 205 17.49 6.41 2.01
CA LEU A 205 17.05 5.85 0.73
C LEU A 205 17.01 6.92 -0.36
N TYR A 206 16.53 8.11 -0.03
CA TYR A 206 16.54 9.26 -0.94
C TYR A 206 17.95 9.56 -1.45
N TRP A 207 18.92 9.71 -0.53
CA TRP A 207 20.31 10.02 -0.88
C TRP A 207 20.99 8.89 -1.67
N SER A 208 20.65 7.62 -1.40
CA SER A 208 21.25 6.48 -2.08
C SER A 208 20.96 6.43 -3.59
N VAL A 209 19.87 7.03 -4.04
CA VAL A 209 19.45 7.00 -5.44
C VAL A 209 19.49 8.36 -6.15
N ASN A 210 19.62 9.44 -5.40
CA ASN A 210 19.66 10.79 -5.97
C ASN A 210 21.08 11.25 -6.35
N ASN A 211 22.12 10.61 -5.81
CA ASN A 211 23.53 10.97 -6.03
C ASN A 211 24.25 10.02 -7.01
N ASN A 212 23.54 9.12 -7.67
CA ASN A 212 24.10 8.18 -8.67
C ASN A 212 23.69 8.53 -10.08
#